data_49561b3a7511fa99c08fb23afe7c6cac
#
_entry.id   49561b3a7511fa99c08fb23afe7c6cac
#
_cell.length_a   1.000
_cell.length_b   1.000
_cell.length_c   1.000
_cell.angle_alpha   90.00
_cell.angle_beta   90.00
_cell.angle_gamma   90.00
#
_symmetry.space_group_name_H-M   'P 1'
#
loop_
_entity.id
_entity.type
_entity.pdbx_description
1 polymer ?
#
loop_
_entity_poly.entity_id
_entity_poly.type
_entity_poly.pdbx_seq_one_letter_code
_entity_poly.pdbx_strand_id
1 'polypeptide(L)'
;MKQFLKVLCLCLVAVLLMQNTALSAEALDIQIVTYKSDGQVDEAGNPMAVTRPVYNKVPLYLQTDYPDTMYGSGTIETSGCSVVSLAMVATYLTDHTYLPDELAGYFGGRAENNIARLEIGSEKLQLPYEKTWYFYDALNALKEGKVVIALMEEASIFTDSQHFIVMTGLTADGKILINDAYGPNYDRWDLKNGFANGFHEDDVVWGFSGGWIYDKRDMPEEPFIYVEEKPSKEDSRYPEIDLTAEERQLLAKVVWVESRGESAEGQQAVAEVVFNRMMSENFPNTLNEVIYGEGQFRSVPYLEDAEPYQAQYDAIERALYGPNVLPEDVYYFATNPDTSNVWGRIGGHVFYYAP
;
A
#
# COMPACT_ATOMS: atom_id res chain seq x y z
N MET A 1 -27.71 -8.25 -63.79
CA MET A 1 -26.98 -9.11 -62.83
C MET A 1 -25.75 -8.40 -62.22
N LYS A 2 -24.84 -7.78 -62.95
CA LYS A 2 -23.65 -7.11 -62.36
C LYS A 2 -23.93 -5.86 -61.50
N GLN A 3 -25.03 -5.10 -61.76
CA GLN A 3 -25.40 -3.95 -60.94
C GLN A 3 -26.11 -4.35 -59.64
N PHE A 4 -26.86 -5.44 -59.62
CA PHE A 4 -27.52 -5.96 -58.44
C PHE A 4 -26.49 -6.52 -57.41
N LEU A 5 -25.39 -7.11 -57.92
CA LEU A 5 -24.33 -7.66 -57.10
C LEU A 5 -23.50 -6.54 -56.43
N LYS A 6 -23.33 -5.37 -57.09
CA LYS A 6 -22.62 -4.20 -56.52
C LYS A 6 -23.42 -3.51 -55.41
N VAL A 7 -24.74 -3.43 -55.54
CA VAL A 7 -25.60 -2.84 -54.52
C VAL A 7 -25.68 -3.78 -53.31
N LEU A 8 -25.74 -5.11 -53.53
CA LEU A 8 -25.76 -6.08 -52.45
C LEU A 8 -24.43 -6.10 -51.65
N CYS A 9 -23.26 -5.96 -52.33
CA CYS A 9 -21.96 -5.83 -51.67
C CYS A 9 -21.81 -4.52 -50.88
N LEU A 10 -22.31 -3.40 -51.40
CA LEU A 10 -22.31 -2.13 -50.67
C LEU A 10 -23.22 -2.15 -49.43
N CYS A 11 -24.39 -2.81 -49.51
CA CYS A 11 -25.25 -2.96 -48.34
C CYS A 11 -24.65 -3.90 -47.29
N LEU A 12 -23.98 -4.99 -47.69
CA LEU A 12 -23.29 -5.89 -46.77
C LEU A 12 -22.07 -5.23 -46.08
N VAL A 13 -21.31 -4.39 -46.77
CA VAL A 13 -20.21 -3.63 -46.21
C VAL A 13 -20.73 -2.54 -45.27
N ALA A 14 -21.86 -1.88 -45.59
CA ALA A 14 -22.48 -0.91 -44.70
C ALA A 14 -23.09 -1.56 -43.45
N VAL A 15 -23.65 -2.76 -43.53
CA VAL A 15 -24.16 -3.51 -42.38
C VAL A 15 -23.01 -4.02 -41.52
N LEU A 16 -21.87 -4.47 -42.12
CA LEU A 16 -20.66 -4.84 -41.40
C LEU A 16 -19.97 -3.66 -40.74
N LEU A 17 -20.00 -2.48 -41.37
CA LEU A 17 -19.49 -1.25 -40.76
C LEU A 17 -20.40 -0.72 -39.65
N MET A 18 -21.74 -0.89 -39.78
CA MET A 18 -22.66 -0.56 -38.69
C MET A 18 -22.63 -1.55 -37.53
N GLN A 19 -22.26 -2.80 -37.76
CA GLN A 19 -22.03 -3.75 -36.66
C GLN A 19 -20.72 -3.54 -35.92
N ASN A 20 -19.70 -2.93 -36.56
CA ASN A 20 -18.47 -2.53 -35.86
C ASN A 20 -18.57 -1.18 -35.12
N THR A 21 -19.61 -0.38 -35.35
CA THR A 21 -19.85 0.85 -34.59
C THR A 21 -20.84 0.67 -33.44
N ALA A 22 -21.39 -0.52 -33.27
CA ALA A 22 -22.31 -0.86 -32.19
C ALA A 22 -21.66 -1.77 -31.12
N LEU A 23 -20.32 -1.79 -31.02
CA LEU A 23 -19.66 -2.06 -29.74
C LEU A 23 -19.59 -0.77 -28.94
N SER A 24 -20.75 -0.12 -28.81
CA SER A 24 -20.96 0.85 -27.77
C SER A 24 -20.98 0.08 -26.43
N ALA A 25 -19.98 0.30 -25.59
CA ALA A 25 -20.15 0.44 -24.16
C ALA A 25 -21.41 -0.28 -23.59
N GLU A 26 -21.49 -1.61 -23.64
CA GLU A 26 -22.03 -2.28 -22.48
C GLU A 26 -21.08 -1.87 -21.34
N ALA A 27 -21.53 -0.92 -20.53
CA ALA A 27 -20.97 -0.69 -19.22
C ALA A 27 -20.96 -2.09 -18.57
N LEU A 28 -19.79 -2.72 -18.53
CA LEU A 28 -19.58 -3.90 -17.72
C LEU A 28 -19.92 -3.44 -16.32
N ASP A 29 -21.08 -3.86 -15.83
CA ASP A 29 -21.52 -3.70 -14.46
C ASP A 29 -20.64 -4.64 -13.61
N ILE A 30 -19.33 -4.30 -13.55
CA ILE A 30 -18.35 -5.01 -12.74
C ILE A 30 -18.56 -4.48 -11.34
N GLN A 31 -19.32 -5.20 -10.56
CA GLN A 31 -19.43 -4.97 -9.13
C GLN A 31 -18.14 -5.48 -8.50
N ILE A 32 -17.26 -4.56 -8.08
CA ILE A 32 -16.10 -4.92 -7.29
C ILE A 32 -16.49 -4.87 -5.82
N VAL A 33 -16.23 -5.98 -5.16
CA VAL A 33 -16.43 -6.16 -3.74
C VAL A 33 -15.17 -5.64 -3.05
N THR A 34 -15.25 -4.49 -2.38
CA THR A 34 -14.20 -4.05 -1.48
C THR A 34 -14.52 -4.54 -0.07
N TYR A 35 -13.52 -5.09 0.61
CA TYR A 35 -13.66 -5.51 2.00
C TYR A 35 -13.35 -4.33 2.92
N LYS A 36 -14.24 -4.06 3.87
CA LYS A 36 -13.95 -3.09 4.92
C LYS A 36 -13.06 -3.73 5.97
N SER A 37 -11.99 -3.05 6.33
CA SER A 37 -11.13 -3.42 7.45
C SER A 37 -11.63 -2.90 8.82
N ASP A 38 -12.81 -2.29 8.88
CA ASP A 38 -13.40 -1.73 10.11
C ASP A 38 -13.86 -2.79 11.13
N GLY A 39 -13.44 -4.03 10.96
CA GLY A 39 -13.78 -5.14 11.84
C GLY A 39 -15.24 -5.61 11.75
N GLN A 40 -16.05 -5.05 10.85
CA GLN A 40 -17.39 -5.56 10.62
C GLN A 40 -17.32 -6.88 9.85
N VAL A 41 -17.86 -7.92 10.43
CA VAL A 41 -17.95 -9.26 9.84
C VAL A 41 -19.40 -9.64 9.57
N ASP A 42 -19.63 -10.50 8.58
CA ASP A 42 -20.91 -11.13 8.34
C ASP A 42 -21.23 -12.19 9.42
N GLU A 43 -22.42 -12.81 9.34
CA GLU A 43 -22.83 -13.84 10.30
C GLU A 43 -21.91 -15.09 10.29
N ALA A 44 -21.08 -15.26 9.26
CA ALA A 44 -20.09 -16.34 9.15
C ALA A 44 -18.69 -15.93 9.62
N GLY A 45 -18.49 -14.67 10.06
CA GLY A 45 -17.22 -14.15 10.54
C GLY A 45 -16.27 -13.65 9.44
N ASN A 46 -16.75 -13.53 8.18
CA ASN A 46 -15.95 -12.97 7.10
C ASN A 46 -16.06 -11.44 7.08
N PRO A 47 -14.99 -10.70 6.68
CA PRO A 47 -15.06 -9.25 6.52
C PRO A 47 -16.24 -8.84 5.64
N MET A 48 -17.02 -7.84 6.10
CA MET A 48 -18.16 -7.36 5.32
C MET A 48 -17.70 -6.74 4.01
N ALA A 49 -18.24 -7.26 2.91
CA ALA A 49 -18.02 -6.74 1.59
C ALA A 49 -18.86 -5.49 1.32
N VAL A 50 -18.25 -4.41 0.83
CA VAL A 50 -18.96 -3.22 0.35
C VAL A 50 -18.94 -3.23 -1.16
N THR A 51 -20.11 -3.38 -1.77
CA THR A 51 -20.25 -3.27 -3.22
C THR A 51 -20.35 -1.80 -3.61
N ARG A 52 -19.41 -1.33 -4.44
CA ARG A 52 -19.44 0.02 -5.01
C ARG A 52 -19.59 -0.06 -6.52
N PRO A 53 -20.37 0.83 -7.15
CA PRO A 53 -20.48 0.84 -8.61
C PRO A 53 -19.12 1.22 -9.20
N VAL A 54 -18.63 0.41 -10.13
CA VAL A 54 -17.40 0.68 -10.89
C VAL A 54 -17.80 1.03 -12.31
N TYR A 55 -17.50 2.25 -12.73
CA TYR A 55 -17.86 2.78 -14.04
C TYR A 55 -16.83 2.45 -15.14
N ASN A 56 -15.76 1.74 -14.80
CA ASN A 56 -14.68 1.43 -15.72
C ASN A 56 -13.98 0.10 -15.35
N LYS A 57 -13.01 -0.32 -16.16
CA LYS A 57 -12.29 -1.59 -15.99
C LYS A 57 -11.31 -1.61 -14.79
N VAL A 58 -10.96 -0.44 -14.25
CA VAL A 58 -10.03 -0.31 -13.13
C VAL A 58 -10.82 -0.39 -11.83
N PRO A 59 -10.48 -1.29 -10.89
CA PRO A 59 -11.19 -1.39 -9.61
C PRO A 59 -11.09 -0.09 -8.82
N LEU A 60 -12.07 0.16 -7.97
CA LEU A 60 -12.04 1.26 -7.02
C LEU A 60 -11.72 0.73 -5.62
N TYR A 61 -10.60 1.14 -5.06
CA TYR A 61 -10.25 0.95 -3.66
C TYR A 61 -10.20 2.29 -2.94
N LEU A 62 -10.56 2.32 -1.67
CA LEU A 62 -10.51 3.54 -0.87
C LEU A 62 -9.52 3.40 0.28
N GLN A 63 -8.69 4.41 0.48
CA GLN A 63 -7.75 4.44 1.62
C GLN A 63 -8.48 4.43 2.97
N THR A 64 -9.69 4.99 3.04
CA THR A 64 -10.53 4.98 4.24
C THR A 64 -11.06 3.60 4.65
N ASP A 65 -10.94 2.61 3.77
CA ASP A 65 -11.30 1.23 4.09
C ASP A 65 -10.16 0.49 4.85
N TYR A 66 -9.00 1.14 5.05
CA TYR A 66 -7.80 0.57 5.69
C TYR A 66 -7.24 1.48 6.81
N PRO A 67 -8.06 1.80 7.86
CA PRO A 67 -7.67 2.78 8.87
C PRO A 67 -6.50 2.34 9.74
N ASP A 68 -6.35 1.04 9.96
CA ASP A 68 -5.36 0.47 10.88
C ASP A 68 -4.10 -0.08 10.20
N THR A 69 -4.09 -0.13 8.86
CA THR A 69 -2.93 -0.65 8.12
C THR A 69 -1.84 0.41 8.02
N MET A 70 -0.69 0.13 8.60
CA MET A 70 0.46 1.04 8.59
C MET A 70 1.03 1.25 7.19
N TYR A 71 1.34 2.52 6.87
CA TYR A 71 1.96 2.90 5.60
C TYR A 71 2.84 4.15 5.76
N GLY A 72 4.15 3.98 5.63
CA GLY A 72 5.12 5.04 5.88
C GLY A 72 5.11 5.49 7.35
N SER A 73 4.86 6.78 7.58
CA SER A 73 4.77 7.36 8.93
C SER A 73 3.33 7.47 9.46
N GLY A 74 2.35 6.92 8.73
CA GLY A 74 0.94 6.93 9.10
C GLY A 74 0.26 5.62 8.76
N THR A 75 -1.03 5.68 8.45
CA THR A 75 -1.81 4.54 7.96
C THR A 75 -2.16 4.73 6.49
N ILE A 76 -2.71 3.69 5.86
CA ILE A 76 -3.26 3.82 4.49
C ILE A 76 -4.32 4.93 4.48
N GLU A 77 -5.19 5.00 5.49
CA GLU A 77 -6.21 6.04 5.57
C GLU A 77 -5.61 7.45 5.49
N THR A 78 -4.51 7.71 6.18
CA THR A 78 -3.94 9.06 6.32
C THR A 78 -2.91 9.42 5.24
N SER A 79 -2.25 8.43 4.63
CA SER A 79 -1.13 8.64 3.71
C SER A 79 -1.04 7.66 2.54
N GLY A 80 -2.04 6.79 2.37
CA GLY A 80 -2.00 5.66 1.44
C GLY A 80 -2.48 5.93 0.03
N CYS A 81 -2.74 7.17 -0.40
CA CYS A 81 -3.28 7.44 -1.73
C CYS A 81 -2.43 6.83 -2.86
N SER A 82 -1.10 6.79 -2.73
CA SER A 82 -0.20 6.20 -3.72
C SER A 82 -0.30 4.68 -3.80
N VAL A 83 -0.30 3.97 -2.66
CA VAL A 83 -0.41 2.50 -2.64
C VAL A 83 -1.80 2.03 -3.07
N VAL A 84 -2.85 2.76 -2.69
CA VAL A 84 -4.22 2.46 -3.11
C VAL A 84 -4.38 2.65 -4.62
N SER A 85 -3.83 3.75 -5.18
CA SER A 85 -3.80 3.98 -6.63
C SER A 85 -3.01 2.89 -7.36
N LEU A 86 -1.87 2.47 -6.81
CA LEU A 86 -1.08 1.39 -7.38
C LEU A 86 -1.83 0.05 -7.35
N ALA A 87 -2.52 -0.27 -6.25
CA ALA A 87 -3.32 -1.48 -6.12
C ALA A 87 -4.44 -1.56 -7.18
N MET A 88 -5.13 -0.43 -7.43
CA MET A 88 -6.13 -0.32 -8.50
C MET A 88 -5.52 -0.63 -9.88
N VAL A 89 -4.40 -0.01 -10.21
CA VAL A 89 -3.73 -0.16 -11.51
C VAL A 89 -3.09 -1.54 -11.66
N ALA A 90 -2.41 -2.05 -10.63
CA ALA A 90 -1.82 -3.39 -10.64
C ALA A 90 -2.88 -4.48 -10.86
N THR A 91 -4.01 -4.39 -10.15
CA THR A 91 -5.15 -5.32 -10.34
C THR A 91 -5.68 -5.27 -11.78
N TYR A 92 -5.83 -4.06 -12.34
CA TYR A 92 -6.29 -3.90 -13.73
C TYR A 92 -5.31 -4.48 -14.75
N LEU A 93 -4.02 -4.24 -14.56
CA LEU A 93 -2.99 -4.65 -15.53
C LEU A 93 -2.77 -6.15 -15.55
N THR A 94 -2.79 -6.78 -14.39
CA THR A 94 -2.40 -8.20 -14.21
C THR A 94 -3.58 -9.16 -14.17
N ASP A 95 -4.81 -8.65 -14.05
CA ASP A 95 -6.03 -9.45 -13.73
C ASP A 95 -5.91 -10.26 -12.41
N HIS A 96 -4.86 -10.00 -11.62
CA HIS A 96 -4.69 -10.51 -10.26
C HIS A 96 -5.11 -9.45 -9.25
N THR A 97 -5.90 -9.83 -8.24
CA THR A 97 -6.34 -8.88 -7.21
C THR A 97 -5.20 -8.57 -6.26
N TYR A 98 -4.71 -7.33 -6.31
CA TYR A 98 -3.80 -6.77 -5.32
C TYR A 98 -4.58 -5.86 -4.38
N LEU A 99 -4.60 -6.17 -3.09
CA LEU A 99 -5.22 -5.31 -2.08
C LEU A 99 -4.23 -4.25 -1.57
N PRO A 100 -4.72 -3.05 -1.21
CA PRO A 100 -3.87 -1.98 -0.69
C PRO A 100 -3.04 -2.35 0.54
N ASP A 101 -3.58 -3.12 1.47
CA ASP A 101 -2.92 -3.59 2.67
C ASP A 101 -1.80 -4.60 2.37
N GLU A 102 -1.99 -5.50 1.41
CA GLU A 102 -0.94 -6.40 0.94
C GLU A 102 0.23 -5.60 0.36
N LEU A 103 -0.05 -4.65 -0.56
CA LEU A 103 0.98 -3.82 -1.16
C LEU A 103 1.69 -2.93 -0.14
N ALA A 104 0.96 -2.41 0.86
CA ALA A 104 1.56 -1.66 1.96
C ALA A 104 2.55 -2.52 2.77
N GLY A 105 2.22 -3.77 3.04
CA GLY A 105 3.11 -4.74 3.68
C GLY A 105 4.37 -5.01 2.85
N TYR A 106 4.25 -5.07 1.53
CA TYR A 106 5.38 -5.41 0.65
C TYR A 106 6.44 -4.29 0.54
N PHE A 107 6.05 -3.02 0.53
CA PHE A 107 6.99 -1.92 0.28
C PHE A 107 6.66 -0.59 0.98
N GLY A 108 5.69 -0.56 1.88
CA GLY A 108 5.25 0.65 2.58
C GLY A 108 6.33 1.35 3.40
N GLY A 109 7.28 0.60 3.98
CA GLY A 109 8.39 1.13 4.78
C GLY A 109 9.68 1.44 4.02
N ARG A 110 9.73 1.17 2.72
CA ARG A 110 11.01 1.12 1.97
C ARG A 110 11.42 2.43 1.27
N ALA A 111 10.60 3.47 1.34
CA ALA A 111 10.87 4.73 0.67
C ALA A 111 10.45 5.93 1.53
N GLU A 112 11.14 7.05 1.34
CA GLU A 112 10.92 8.27 2.14
C GLU A 112 9.63 9.01 1.80
N ASN A 113 9.11 8.85 0.57
CA ASN A 113 7.92 9.57 0.10
C ASN A 113 7.03 8.71 -0.82
N ASN A 114 5.81 9.16 -1.02
CA ASN A 114 4.80 8.42 -1.79
C ASN A 114 5.15 8.25 -3.28
N ILE A 115 5.88 9.18 -3.89
CA ILE A 115 6.36 9.05 -5.29
C ILE A 115 7.32 7.88 -5.38
N ALA A 116 8.36 7.85 -4.54
CA ALA A 116 9.33 6.77 -4.53
C ALA A 116 8.69 5.41 -4.21
N ARG A 117 7.70 5.35 -3.31
CA ARG A 117 6.96 4.12 -3.02
C ARG A 117 6.16 3.63 -4.21
N LEU A 118 5.51 4.52 -4.96
CA LEU A 118 4.78 4.19 -6.18
C LEU A 118 5.72 3.58 -7.23
N GLU A 119 6.87 4.19 -7.46
CA GLU A 119 7.86 3.73 -8.44
C GLU A 119 8.48 2.39 -8.03
N ILE A 120 8.93 2.25 -6.79
CA ILE A 120 9.44 0.98 -6.24
C ILE A 120 8.39 -0.13 -6.34
N GLY A 121 7.13 0.18 -6.01
CA GLY A 121 6.02 -0.76 -6.11
C GLY A 121 5.79 -1.19 -7.56
N SER A 122 5.76 -0.26 -8.50
CA SER A 122 5.60 -0.55 -9.93
C SER A 122 6.74 -1.43 -10.46
N GLU A 123 7.99 -1.12 -10.11
CA GLU A 123 9.16 -1.91 -10.50
C GLU A 123 9.11 -3.32 -9.90
N LYS A 124 8.77 -3.44 -8.62
CA LYS A 124 8.68 -4.71 -7.92
C LYS A 124 7.58 -5.62 -8.48
N LEU A 125 6.47 -5.03 -8.88
CA LEU A 125 5.37 -5.73 -9.54
C LEU A 125 5.60 -5.93 -11.05
N GLN A 126 6.75 -5.48 -11.57
CA GLN A 126 7.09 -5.53 -12.99
C GLN A 126 6.03 -4.87 -13.90
N LEU A 127 5.46 -3.75 -13.44
CA LEU A 127 4.50 -2.97 -14.21
C LEU A 127 5.25 -1.91 -15.01
N PRO A 128 5.31 -2.02 -16.35
CA PRO A 128 5.95 -1.01 -17.20
C PRO A 128 5.17 0.31 -17.13
N TYR A 129 5.88 1.43 -17.01
CA TYR A 129 5.25 2.74 -17.01
C TYR A 129 6.13 3.78 -17.72
N GLU A 130 5.45 4.82 -18.24
CA GLU A 130 6.08 6.04 -18.72
C GLU A 130 5.74 7.20 -17.78
N LYS A 131 6.70 8.12 -17.54
CA LYS A 131 6.44 9.31 -16.72
C LYS A 131 6.19 10.53 -17.59
N THR A 132 5.26 11.36 -17.18
CA THR A 132 5.06 12.68 -17.77
C THR A 132 4.82 13.74 -16.70
N TRP A 133 5.26 14.96 -17.00
CA TRP A 133 4.97 16.16 -16.22
C TRP A 133 3.95 17.07 -16.93
N TYR A 134 3.43 16.63 -18.08
CA TYR A 134 2.52 17.38 -18.92
C TYR A 134 1.15 16.72 -18.95
N PHE A 135 0.14 17.48 -18.55
CA PHE A 135 -1.25 16.99 -18.50
C PHE A 135 -1.72 16.45 -19.84
N TYR A 136 -1.37 17.13 -20.95
CA TYR A 136 -1.82 16.73 -22.28
C TYR A 136 -1.21 15.41 -22.78
N ASP A 137 -0.05 15.01 -22.28
CA ASP A 137 0.50 13.67 -22.53
C ASP A 137 -0.34 12.61 -21.81
N ALA A 138 -0.71 12.86 -20.55
CA ALA A 138 -1.61 12.00 -19.80
C ALA A 138 -2.99 11.90 -20.46
N LEU A 139 -3.54 13.01 -20.93
CA LEU A 139 -4.82 13.05 -21.67
C LEU A 139 -4.74 12.26 -22.99
N ASN A 140 -3.64 12.37 -23.71
CA ASN A 140 -3.42 11.59 -24.93
C ASN A 140 -3.28 10.08 -24.64
N ALA A 141 -2.62 9.72 -23.55
CA ALA A 141 -2.55 8.34 -23.10
C ALA A 141 -3.95 7.75 -22.81
N LEU A 142 -4.84 8.52 -22.19
CA LEU A 142 -6.24 8.10 -21.99
C LEU A 142 -6.99 7.91 -23.31
N LYS A 143 -6.75 8.77 -24.33
CA LYS A 143 -7.33 8.59 -25.67
C LYS A 143 -6.85 7.31 -26.36
N GLU A 144 -5.67 6.84 -26.02
CA GLU A 144 -5.10 5.57 -26.49
C GLU A 144 -5.58 4.36 -25.68
N GLY A 145 -6.40 4.57 -24.66
CA GLY A 145 -6.94 3.50 -23.78
C GLY A 145 -5.99 3.06 -22.66
N LYS A 146 -4.93 3.83 -22.41
CA LYS A 146 -4.02 3.66 -21.26
C LYS A 146 -4.67 4.22 -19.99
N VAL A 147 -4.09 3.90 -18.84
CA VAL A 147 -4.49 4.46 -17.53
C VAL A 147 -3.34 5.27 -16.94
N VAL A 148 -3.67 6.24 -16.08
CA VAL A 148 -2.65 7.13 -15.51
C VAL A 148 -2.88 7.27 -14.02
N ILE A 149 -1.85 6.97 -13.21
CA ILE A 149 -1.80 7.43 -11.83
C ILE A 149 -1.31 8.87 -11.87
N ALA A 150 -2.15 9.82 -11.48
CA ALA A 150 -1.85 11.24 -11.53
C ALA A 150 -1.60 11.80 -10.13
N LEU A 151 -0.51 12.56 -10.00
CA LEU A 151 -0.22 13.37 -8.82
C LEU A 151 -0.90 14.72 -8.99
N MET A 152 -1.76 15.06 -8.02
CA MET A 152 -2.48 16.31 -7.93
C MET A 152 -1.89 17.16 -6.80
N GLU A 153 -1.76 18.46 -7.03
CA GLU A 153 -1.27 19.46 -6.07
C GLU A 153 -2.41 20.30 -5.48
N GLU A 154 -2.10 21.19 -4.57
CA GLU A 154 -3.06 22.03 -3.83
C GLU A 154 -4.00 22.89 -4.69
N ALA A 155 -3.66 23.14 -5.95
CA ALA A 155 -4.55 23.84 -6.90
C ALA A 155 -5.67 22.94 -7.44
N SER A 156 -5.68 21.66 -7.07
CA SER A 156 -6.66 20.68 -7.51
C SER A 156 -7.98 20.78 -6.76
N ILE A 157 -9.08 20.45 -7.46
CA ILE A 157 -10.38 20.29 -6.80
C ILE A 157 -10.42 19.04 -5.89
N PHE A 158 -9.47 18.11 -6.02
CA PHE A 158 -9.43 16.83 -5.29
C PHE A 158 -8.73 16.92 -3.93
N THR A 159 -7.88 17.93 -3.73
CA THR A 159 -7.04 18.00 -2.53
C THR A 159 -6.56 19.43 -2.23
N ASP A 160 -6.31 19.71 -0.95
CA ASP A 160 -5.65 20.94 -0.48
C ASP A 160 -4.12 20.76 -0.32
N SER A 161 -3.59 19.60 -0.72
CA SER A 161 -2.16 19.26 -0.64
C SER A 161 -1.78 18.33 -1.80
N GLN A 162 -0.82 17.44 -1.63
CA GLN A 162 -0.51 16.40 -2.62
C GLN A 162 -1.45 15.20 -2.48
N HIS A 163 -1.95 14.71 -3.61
CA HIS A 163 -2.82 13.54 -3.64
C HIS A 163 -2.69 12.74 -4.94
N PHE A 164 -2.78 11.42 -4.86
CA PHE A 164 -2.80 10.54 -6.03
C PHE A 164 -4.22 10.11 -6.37
N ILE A 165 -4.57 10.24 -7.64
CA ILE A 165 -5.80 9.74 -8.24
C ILE A 165 -5.48 8.84 -9.43
N VAL A 166 -6.43 8.02 -9.88
CA VAL A 166 -6.28 7.20 -11.08
C VAL A 166 -7.22 7.71 -12.17
N MET A 167 -6.66 8.22 -13.27
CA MET A 167 -7.38 8.55 -14.48
C MET A 167 -7.54 7.28 -15.30
N THR A 168 -8.77 6.76 -15.41
CA THR A 168 -9.05 5.40 -15.87
C THR A 168 -9.49 5.31 -17.32
N GLY A 169 -9.80 6.45 -17.95
CA GLY A 169 -10.24 6.53 -19.33
C GLY A 169 -11.03 7.79 -19.59
N LEU A 170 -11.75 7.79 -20.72
CA LEU A 170 -12.61 8.89 -21.15
C LEU A 170 -14.03 8.40 -21.41
N THR A 171 -15.00 9.25 -21.13
CA THR A 171 -16.37 9.08 -21.59
C THR A 171 -16.48 9.31 -23.11
N ALA A 172 -17.60 8.96 -23.71
CA ALA A 172 -17.83 9.18 -25.14
C ALA A 172 -17.82 10.66 -25.54
N ASP A 173 -18.14 11.56 -24.60
CA ASP A 173 -18.09 13.01 -24.78
C ASP A 173 -16.76 13.64 -24.34
N GLY A 174 -15.74 12.80 -24.03
CA GLY A 174 -14.37 13.21 -23.79
C GLY A 174 -14.04 13.65 -22.36
N LYS A 175 -14.93 13.43 -21.40
CA LYS A 175 -14.68 13.70 -19.99
C LYS A 175 -13.81 12.62 -19.37
N ILE A 176 -13.01 13.00 -18.39
CA ILE A 176 -12.03 12.14 -17.73
C ILE A 176 -12.74 11.33 -16.64
N LEU A 177 -12.63 10.00 -16.72
CA LEU A 177 -13.07 9.07 -15.68
C LEU A 177 -11.98 8.95 -14.63
N ILE A 178 -12.33 9.12 -13.36
CA ILE A 178 -11.39 9.15 -12.23
C ILE A 178 -11.85 8.20 -11.14
N ASN A 179 -10.91 7.37 -10.66
CA ASN A 179 -10.99 6.70 -9.38
C ASN A 179 -10.12 7.48 -8.38
N ASP A 180 -10.73 7.96 -7.32
CA ASP A 180 -10.05 8.67 -6.25
C ASP A 180 -9.86 7.72 -5.05
N ALA A 181 -8.65 7.63 -4.54
CA ALA A 181 -8.35 6.83 -3.36
C ALA A 181 -9.00 7.37 -2.08
N TYR A 182 -9.32 8.68 -2.03
CA TYR A 182 -9.87 9.32 -0.83
C TYR A 182 -11.40 9.31 -0.82
N GLY A 183 -11.97 8.37 -0.05
CA GLY A 183 -13.41 8.13 0.04
C GLY A 183 -14.28 9.35 0.28
N PRO A 184 -13.93 10.28 1.19
CA PRO A 184 -14.74 11.48 1.45
C PRO A 184 -14.99 12.38 0.24
N ASN A 185 -14.13 12.34 -0.80
CA ASN A 185 -14.34 13.12 -2.02
C ASN A 185 -15.61 12.71 -2.78
N TYR A 186 -16.05 11.46 -2.67
CA TYR A 186 -17.28 10.98 -3.32
C TYR A 186 -18.56 11.57 -2.73
N ASP A 187 -18.50 12.04 -1.48
CA ASP A 187 -19.64 12.67 -0.79
C ASP A 187 -19.67 14.20 -0.98
N ARG A 188 -18.61 14.77 -1.53
CA ARG A 188 -18.53 16.21 -1.80
C ARG A 188 -19.51 16.62 -2.88
N TRP A 189 -20.33 17.63 -2.59
CA TRP A 189 -21.38 18.11 -3.49
C TRP A 189 -20.86 18.63 -4.84
N ASP A 190 -19.64 19.18 -4.85
CA ASP A 190 -18.95 19.74 -6.01
C ASP A 190 -18.28 18.67 -6.90
N LEU A 191 -17.92 17.51 -6.35
CA LEU A 191 -17.22 16.42 -7.05
C LEU A 191 -18.13 15.26 -7.48
N LYS A 192 -19.21 14.99 -6.75
CA LYS A 192 -20.06 13.82 -6.99
C LYS A 192 -20.58 13.68 -8.42
N ASN A 193 -20.84 14.80 -9.10
CA ASN A 193 -21.28 14.77 -10.49
C ASN A 193 -20.13 14.34 -11.43
N GLY A 194 -18.91 14.78 -11.16
CA GLY A 194 -17.71 14.37 -11.91
C GLY A 194 -17.42 12.88 -11.74
N PHE A 195 -17.51 12.34 -10.51
CA PHE A 195 -17.36 10.91 -10.29
C PHE A 195 -18.44 10.07 -10.97
N ALA A 196 -19.66 10.59 -11.11
CA ALA A 196 -20.74 9.88 -11.77
C ALA A 196 -20.70 9.97 -13.30
N ASN A 197 -20.20 11.08 -13.88
CA ASN A 197 -20.36 11.41 -15.30
C ASN A 197 -19.05 11.82 -16.01
N GLY A 198 -17.91 11.73 -15.32
CA GLY A 198 -16.61 12.21 -15.79
C GLY A 198 -16.38 13.70 -15.50
N PHE A 199 -15.13 14.08 -15.36
CA PHE A 199 -14.63 15.43 -15.10
C PHE A 199 -14.25 16.12 -16.41
N HIS A 200 -14.49 17.42 -16.51
CA HIS A 200 -13.98 18.19 -17.63
C HIS A 200 -12.45 18.34 -17.53
N GLU A 201 -11.81 18.56 -18.66
CA GLU A 201 -10.37 18.81 -18.74
C GLU A 201 -9.92 19.95 -17.81
N ASP A 202 -10.69 21.03 -17.79
CA ASP A 202 -10.44 22.21 -16.94
C ASP A 202 -10.51 21.90 -15.44
N ASP A 203 -11.24 20.88 -15.02
CA ASP A 203 -11.35 20.46 -13.61
C ASP A 203 -10.07 19.76 -13.13
N VAL A 204 -9.28 19.18 -14.04
CA VAL A 204 -8.13 18.32 -13.72
C VAL A 204 -6.79 19.01 -14.00
N VAL A 205 -6.70 19.78 -15.10
CA VAL A 205 -5.43 20.33 -15.61
C VAL A 205 -4.71 21.20 -14.60
N TRP A 206 -5.42 22.01 -13.83
CA TRP A 206 -4.81 23.00 -12.94
C TRP A 206 -4.10 22.40 -11.73
N GLY A 207 -4.53 21.22 -11.28
CA GLY A 207 -3.89 20.52 -10.16
C GLY A 207 -2.91 19.43 -10.58
N PHE A 208 -2.81 19.13 -11.88
CA PHE A 208 -1.93 18.06 -12.35
C PHE A 208 -0.46 18.47 -12.28
N SER A 209 0.35 17.69 -11.56
CA SER A 209 1.79 17.94 -11.41
C SER A 209 2.68 16.78 -11.88
N GLY A 210 2.12 15.62 -12.19
CA GLY A 210 2.83 14.50 -12.75
C GLY A 210 1.95 13.29 -13.00
N GLY A 211 2.36 12.40 -13.89
CA GLY A 211 1.63 11.19 -14.24
C GLY A 211 2.53 10.00 -14.52
N TRP A 212 2.09 8.83 -14.07
CA TRP A 212 2.65 7.52 -14.39
C TRP A 212 1.63 6.81 -15.27
N ILE A 213 2.00 6.62 -16.54
CA ILE A 213 1.15 6.10 -17.62
C ILE A 213 1.41 4.61 -17.74
N TYR A 214 0.35 3.80 -17.66
CA TYR A 214 0.41 2.35 -17.77
C TYR A 214 -0.44 1.88 -18.95
N ASP A 215 0.08 0.93 -19.72
CA ASP A 215 -0.61 0.31 -20.84
C ASP A 215 -0.74 -1.19 -20.61
N LYS A 216 -1.98 -1.70 -20.55
CA LYS A 216 -2.21 -3.14 -20.38
C LYS A 216 -1.63 -3.96 -21.55
N ARG A 217 -1.47 -3.37 -22.72
CA ARG A 217 -0.88 -4.03 -23.91
C ARG A 217 0.61 -4.29 -23.77
N ASP A 218 1.30 -3.55 -22.88
CA ASP A 218 2.73 -3.74 -22.59
C ASP A 218 2.96 -4.87 -21.58
N MET A 219 1.87 -5.40 -20.98
CA MET A 219 1.98 -6.54 -20.07
C MET A 219 2.18 -7.85 -20.84
N PRO A 220 3.00 -8.78 -20.33
CA PRO A 220 3.12 -10.12 -20.89
C PRO A 220 1.79 -10.88 -20.76
N GLU A 221 1.60 -11.90 -21.63
CA GLU A 221 0.38 -12.76 -21.60
C GLU A 221 0.19 -13.43 -20.21
N GLU A 222 1.31 -13.80 -19.57
CA GLU A 222 1.35 -14.27 -18.18
C GLU A 222 2.08 -13.22 -17.33
N PRO A 223 1.37 -12.28 -16.69
CA PRO A 223 1.98 -11.26 -15.85
C PRO A 223 2.73 -11.88 -14.66
N PHE A 224 3.82 -11.24 -14.26
CA PHE A 224 4.47 -11.56 -13.01
C PHE A 224 3.53 -11.24 -11.84
N ILE A 225 3.23 -12.24 -11.01
CA ILE A 225 2.46 -12.06 -9.80
C ILE A 225 3.44 -12.05 -8.63
N TYR A 226 3.58 -10.89 -8.02
CA TYR A 226 4.38 -10.76 -6.82
C TYR A 226 3.66 -11.42 -5.64
N VAL A 227 4.30 -12.41 -5.08
CA VAL A 227 3.90 -13.01 -3.80
C VAL A 227 5.06 -12.79 -2.85
N GLU A 228 4.82 -12.08 -1.74
CA GLU A 228 5.84 -11.99 -0.71
C GLU A 228 6.04 -13.38 -0.10
N GLU A 229 7.21 -13.92 -0.30
CA GLU A 229 7.63 -15.09 0.47
C GLU A 229 7.78 -14.61 1.93
N LYS A 230 6.73 -14.76 2.72
CA LYS A 230 6.86 -14.58 4.17
C LYS A 230 7.83 -15.65 4.63
N PRO A 231 8.93 -15.27 5.32
CA PRO A 231 9.84 -16.26 5.89
C PRO A 231 9.03 -17.25 6.70
N SER A 232 9.31 -18.54 6.51
CA SER A 232 8.61 -19.56 7.28
C SER A 232 9.02 -19.45 8.75
N LYS A 233 8.21 -19.98 9.65
CA LYS A 233 8.59 -20.05 11.07
C LYS A 233 9.89 -20.84 11.27
N GLU A 234 10.20 -21.77 10.36
CA GLU A 234 11.43 -22.56 10.35
C GLU A 234 12.66 -21.72 9.96
N ASP A 235 12.47 -20.63 9.21
CA ASP A 235 13.53 -19.68 8.83
C ASP A 235 13.77 -18.62 9.92
N SER A 236 12.91 -18.56 10.93
CA SER A 236 13.05 -17.63 12.04
C SER A 236 14.25 -17.98 12.91
N ARG A 237 15.02 -16.98 13.31
CA ARG A 237 16.04 -17.11 14.36
C ARG A 237 15.43 -17.56 15.71
N TYR A 238 14.15 -17.24 15.92
CA TYR A 238 13.40 -17.52 17.13
C TYR A 238 12.17 -18.39 16.81
N PRO A 239 12.36 -19.67 16.44
CA PRO A 239 11.28 -20.51 15.91
C PRO A 239 10.17 -20.80 16.92
N GLU A 240 10.44 -20.60 18.21
CA GLU A 240 9.47 -20.79 19.29
C GLU A 240 8.61 -19.53 19.52
N ILE A 241 9.02 -18.39 18.97
CA ILE A 241 8.27 -17.12 19.11
C ILE A 241 7.22 -17.02 18.02
N ASP A 242 5.96 -16.83 18.44
CA ASP A 242 4.81 -16.60 17.59
C ASP A 242 4.04 -15.41 18.15
N LEU A 243 4.19 -14.26 17.53
CA LEU A 243 3.56 -13.02 17.99
C LEU A 243 2.18 -12.85 17.37
N THR A 244 1.18 -12.61 18.18
CA THR A 244 -0.12 -12.11 17.75
C THR A 244 0.01 -10.68 17.18
N ALA A 245 -1.04 -10.16 16.53
CA ALA A 245 -1.05 -8.79 16.04
C ALA A 245 -0.89 -7.77 17.18
N GLU A 246 -1.55 -8.02 18.32
CA GLU A 246 -1.47 -7.20 19.53
C GLU A 246 -0.06 -7.21 20.14
N GLU A 247 0.59 -8.38 20.16
CA GLU A 247 1.97 -8.51 20.65
C GLU A 247 2.96 -7.81 19.71
N ARG A 248 2.77 -7.90 18.40
CA ARG A 248 3.58 -7.14 17.41
C ARG A 248 3.42 -5.64 17.65
N GLN A 249 2.20 -5.17 17.85
CA GLN A 249 1.92 -3.77 18.15
C GLN A 249 2.59 -3.34 19.46
N LEU A 250 2.48 -4.15 20.52
CA LEU A 250 3.14 -3.88 21.80
C LEU A 250 4.66 -3.79 21.65
N LEU A 251 5.27 -4.75 20.96
CA LEU A 251 6.72 -4.72 20.72
C LEU A 251 7.14 -3.53 19.85
N ALA A 252 6.35 -3.18 18.84
CA ALA A 252 6.61 -2.00 18.02
C ALA A 252 6.58 -0.71 18.86
N LYS A 253 5.66 -0.60 19.82
CA LYS A 253 5.61 0.51 20.78
C LYS A 253 6.87 0.56 21.65
N VAL A 254 7.35 -0.59 22.13
CA VAL A 254 8.62 -0.66 22.92
C VAL A 254 9.78 -0.19 22.06
N VAL A 255 9.94 -0.73 20.85
CA VAL A 255 11.02 -0.32 19.92
C VAL A 255 10.93 1.18 19.62
N TRP A 256 9.72 1.71 19.43
CA TRP A 256 9.50 3.15 19.19
C TRP A 256 9.95 4.01 20.39
N VAL A 257 9.49 3.66 21.61
CA VAL A 257 9.86 4.46 22.81
C VAL A 257 11.35 4.39 23.07
N GLU A 258 11.93 3.21 22.95
CA GLU A 258 13.34 2.99 23.27
C GLU A 258 14.29 3.49 22.17
N SER A 259 13.92 3.40 20.88
CA SER A 259 14.89 3.55 19.81
C SER A 259 14.39 4.22 18.52
N ARG A 260 13.28 4.98 18.53
CA ARG A 260 12.76 5.64 17.30
C ARG A 260 13.73 6.59 16.61
N GLY A 261 14.74 7.11 17.35
CA GLY A 261 15.80 7.97 16.81
C GLY A 261 17.06 7.23 16.37
N GLU A 262 17.09 5.91 16.54
CA GLU A 262 18.24 5.08 16.18
C GLU A 262 18.16 4.61 14.72
N SER A 263 19.29 4.11 14.20
CA SER A 263 19.34 3.43 12.91
C SER A 263 18.44 2.20 12.87
N ALA A 264 18.16 1.68 11.67
CA ALA A 264 17.43 0.43 11.48
C ALA A 264 18.05 -0.74 12.27
N GLU A 265 19.38 -0.79 12.32
CA GLU A 265 20.16 -1.76 13.10
C GLU A 265 19.94 -1.58 14.62
N GLY A 266 19.95 -0.34 15.11
CA GLY A 266 19.70 -0.03 16.53
C GLY A 266 18.28 -0.39 16.97
N GLN A 267 17.29 -0.17 16.13
CA GLN A 267 15.90 -0.56 16.38
C GLN A 267 15.75 -2.09 16.38
N GLN A 268 16.38 -2.77 15.44
CA GLN A 268 16.43 -4.25 15.39
C GLN A 268 17.07 -4.82 16.64
N ALA A 269 18.19 -4.26 17.10
CA ALA A 269 18.89 -4.68 18.30
C ALA A 269 18.01 -4.62 19.55
N VAL A 270 17.15 -3.60 19.69
CA VAL A 270 16.18 -3.52 20.79
C VAL A 270 15.14 -4.66 20.72
N ALA A 271 14.63 -4.97 19.55
CA ALA A 271 13.72 -6.10 19.38
C ALA A 271 14.41 -7.44 19.69
N GLU A 272 15.66 -7.62 19.25
CA GLU A 272 16.46 -8.81 19.54
C GLU A 272 16.72 -9.01 21.05
N VAL A 273 16.94 -7.93 21.82
CA VAL A 273 17.06 -8.05 23.29
C VAL A 273 15.77 -8.61 23.89
N VAL A 274 14.59 -8.19 23.40
CA VAL A 274 13.32 -8.73 23.89
C VAL A 274 13.21 -10.23 23.56
N PHE A 275 13.52 -10.61 22.34
CA PHE A 275 13.47 -12.01 21.91
C PHE A 275 14.50 -12.87 22.64
N ASN A 276 15.74 -12.40 22.81
CA ASN A 276 16.75 -13.08 23.58
C ASN A 276 16.28 -13.36 25.02
N ARG A 277 15.61 -12.37 25.65
CA ARG A 277 15.00 -12.58 26.98
C ARG A 277 13.93 -13.67 26.95
N MET A 278 12.99 -13.63 25.99
CA MET A 278 11.93 -14.63 25.87
C MET A 278 12.47 -16.05 25.68
N MET A 279 13.64 -16.20 25.03
CA MET A 279 14.30 -17.49 24.78
C MET A 279 15.19 -17.94 25.94
N SER A 280 15.48 -17.08 26.89
CA SER A 280 16.39 -17.38 28.01
C SER A 280 15.64 -17.93 29.21
N GLU A 281 16.18 -18.99 29.83
CA GLU A 281 15.66 -19.53 31.09
C GLU A 281 15.72 -18.53 32.27
N ASN A 282 16.48 -17.45 32.13
CA ASN A 282 16.65 -16.42 33.17
C ASN A 282 15.54 -15.34 33.15
N PHE A 283 14.69 -15.36 32.15
CA PHE A 283 13.61 -14.38 31.94
C PHE A 283 12.28 -15.08 31.70
N PRO A 284 11.15 -14.36 31.84
CA PRO A 284 9.86 -14.87 31.39
C PRO A 284 9.87 -15.21 29.90
N ASN A 285 9.07 -16.19 29.50
CA ASN A 285 9.02 -16.67 28.12
C ASN A 285 7.86 -16.07 27.29
N THR A 286 7.10 -15.12 27.86
CA THR A 286 6.06 -14.39 27.14
C THR A 286 6.44 -12.95 26.94
N LEU A 287 6.03 -12.36 25.80
CA LEU A 287 6.31 -10.95 25.49
C LEU A 287 5.79 -10.01 26.58
N ASN A 288 4.55 -10.23 27.04
CA ASN A 288 3.91 -9.40 28.05
C ASN A 288 4.70 -9.42 29.37
N GLU A 289 5.13 -10.58 29.84
CA GLU A 289 5.88 -10.69 31.08
C GLU A 289 7.29 -10.10 30.96
N VAL A 290 7.94 -10.24 29.78
CA VAL A 290 9.24 -9.61 29.51
C VAL A 290 9.13 -8.09 29.49
N ILE A 291 8.03 -7.53 28.93
CA ILE A 291 7.86 -6.07 28.84
C ILE A 291 7.36 -5.48 30.17
N TYR A 292 6.32 -6.05 30.76
CA TYR A 292 5.66 -5.49 31.93
C TYR A 292 6.23 -6.01 33.26
N GLY A 293 7.18 -6.94 33.22
CA GLY A 293 7.85 -7.43 34.42
C GLY A 293 8.54 -6.32 35.21
N GLU A 294 8.56 -6.43 36.53
CA GLU A 294 9.15 -5.42 37.42
C GLU A 294 10.62 -5.16 37.08
N GLY A 295 10.98 -3.91 36.77
CA GLY A 295 12.33 -3.49 36.44
C GLY A 295 12.83 -3.85 35.05
N GLN A 296 12.00 -4.43 34.17
CA GLN A 296 12.43 -4.87 32.83
C GLN A 296 12.57 -3.71 31.85
N PHE A 297 11.52 -2.90 31.68
CA PHE A 297 11.53 -1.73 30.78
C PHE A 297 11.05 -0.49 31.50
N ARG A 298 11.85 0.57 31.44
CA ARG A 298 11.48 1.89 31.99
C ARG A 298 10.49 2.63 31.10
N SER A 299 10.35 2.19 29.87
CA SER A 299 9.45 2.75 28.86
C SER A 299 7.97 2.40 29.07
N VAL A 300 7.63 1.42 29.91
CA VAL A 300 6.25 0.95 30.14
C VAL A 300 5.25 2.11 30.38
N PRO A 301 5.54 3.15 31.19
CA PRO A 301 4.60 4.27 31.37
C PRO A 301 4.33 5.10 30.11
N TYR A 302 5.14 4.97 29.08
CA TYR A 302 5.05 5.77 27.84
C TYR A 302 4.48 4.96 26.67
N LEU A 303 4.15 3.66 26.88
CA LEU A 303 3.66 2.81 25.79
C LEU A 303 2.23 3.16 25.37
N GLU A 304 1.43 3.75 26.26
CA GLU A 304 0.07 4.18 25.92
C GLU A 304 0.09 5.26 24.81
N ASP A 305 1.02 6.21 24.94
CA ASP A 305 1.17 7.34 24.00
C ASP A 305 2.12 7.05 22.83
N ALA A 306 2.60 5.80 22.71
CA ALA A 306 3.53 5.43 21.66
C ALA A 306 2.80 5.20 20.33
N GLU A 307 3.28 5.87 19.28
CA GLU A 307 2.78 5.78 17.90
C GLU A 307 3.88 5.19 16.99
N PRO A 308 4.05 3.85 16.94
CA PRO A 308 5.06 3.24 16.11
C PRO A 308 4.74 3.41 14.63
N TYR A 309 5.80 3.61 13.83
CA TYR A 309 5.75 3.67 12.38
C TYR A 309 6.13 2.31 11.77
N GLN A 310 6.02 2.17 10.46
CA GLN A 310 6.43 0.96 9.74
C GLN A 310 7.87 0.54 10.08
N ALA A 311 8.77 1.49 10.32
CA ALA A 311 10.16 1.21 10.68
C ALA A 311 10.33 0.31 11.91
N GLN A 312 9.45 0.41 12.91
CA GLN A 312 9.49 -0.43 14.11
C GLN A 312 8.97 -1.84 13.82
N TYR A 313 7.95 -1.97 12.99
CA TYR A 313 7.48 -3.29 12.52
C TYR A 313 8.54 -3.97 11.66
N ASP A 314 9.19 -3.24 10.75
CA ASP A 314 10.31 -3.74 9.96
C ASP A 314 11.50 -4.18 10.84
N ALA A 315 11.75 -3.49 11.95
CA ALA A 315 12.77 -3.88 12.92
C ALA A 315 12.46 -5.22 13.58
N ILE A 316 11.19 -5.48 13.89
CA ILE A 316 10.71 -6.77 14.42
C ILE A 316 10.89 -7.88 13.37
N GLU A 317 10.49 -7.64 12.13
CA GLU A 317 10.66 -8.62 11.04
C GLU A 317 12.14 -8.92 10.78
N ARG A 318 13.00 -7.89 10.77
CA ARG A 318 14.45 -8.10 10.65
C ARG A 318 15.03 -8.89 11.83
N ALA A 319 14.55 -8.64 13.04
CA ALA A 319 15.00 -9.38 14.22
C ALA A 319 14.59 -10.85 14.16
N LEU A 320 13.38 -11.15 13.66
CA LEU A 320 12.88 -12.53 13.52
C LEU A 320 13.58 -13.29 12.39
N TYR A 321 13.80 -12.66 11.23
CA TYR A 321 14.15 -13.36 10.00
C TYR A 321 15.41 -12.85 9.31
N GLY A 322 15.94 -11.70 9.72
CA GLY A 322 17.13 -11.11 9.16
C GLY A 322 18.44 -11.64 9.77
N PRO A 323 19.58 -11.12 9.29
CA PRO A 323 20.85 -11.35 9.94
C PRO A 323 20.85 -10.82 11.38
N ASN A 324 21.46 -11.57 12.30
CA ASN A 324 21.57 -11.17 13.70
C ASN A 324 22.42 -9.92 13.86
N VAL A 325 21.93 -8.98 14.65
CA VAL A 325 22.67 -7.81 15.09
C VAL A 325 23.40 -8.11 16.42
N LEU A 326 22.71 -8.84 17.30
CA LEU A 326 23.25 -9.18 18.63
C LEU A 326 23.46 -10.71 18.76
N PRO A 327 24.42 -11.13 19.59
CA PRO A 327 24.45 -12.51 20.12
C PRO A 327 23.22 -12.83 20.98
N GLU A 328 22.89 -14.12 21.09
CA GLU A 328 21.72 -14.62 21.80
C GLU A 328 21.73 -14.37 23.30
N ASP A 329 22.92 -14.18 23.90
CA ASP A 329 23.15 -13.95 25.32
C ASP A 329 23.28 -12.46 25.68
N VAL A 330 23.01 -11.55 24.75
CA VAL A 330 22.91 -10.10 25.01
C VAL A 330 21.47 -9.75 25.41
N TYR A 331 21.28 -9.44 26.69
CA TYR A 331 19.95 -9.24 27.28
C TYR A 331 19.66 -7.81 27.70
N TYR A 332 20.63 -6.91 27.66
CA TYR A 332 20.53 -5.57 28.22
C TYR A 332 21.04 -4.50 27.26
N PHE A 333 20.42 -3.35 27.35
CA PHE A 333 20.94 -2.13 26.72
C PHE A 333 20.68 -0.91 27.61
N ALA A 334 21.53 0.08 27.50
CA ALA A 334 21.37 1.39 28.12
C ALA A 334 22.25 2.42 27.43
N THR A 335 21.98 3.71 27.63
CA THR A 335 22.83 4.79 27.10
C THR A 335 24.23 4.81 27.75
N ASN A 336 24.30 4.65 29.08
CA ASN A 336 25.53 4.61 29.85
C ASN A 336 25.41 3.60 30.98
N PRO A 337 25.58 2.30 30.71
CA PRO A 337 25.51 1.27 31.74
C PRO A 337 26.77 1.32 32.64
N ASP A 338 26.59 1.00 33.92
CA ASP A 338 27.68 0.77 34.87
C ASP A 338 28.00 -0.73 34.90
N THR A 339 28.67 -1.20 33.87
CA THR A 339 29.05 -2.62 33.71
C THR A 339 30.35 -2.76 32.90
N SER A 340 31.13 -3.78 33.20
CA SER A 340 32.27 -4.22 32.38
C SER A 340 31.94 -5.27 31.34
N ASN A 341 30.71 -5.85 31.40
CA ASN A 341 30.28 -6.95 30.52
C ASN A 341 29.67 -6.44 29.20
N VAL A 342 30.29 -5.42 28.62
CA VAL A 342 29.83 -4.79 27.39
C VAL A 342 30.10 -5.70 26.19
N TRP A 343 29.06 -5.95 25.36
CA TRP A 343 29.22 -6.54 24.05
C TRP A 343 29.66 -5.50 23.02
N GLY A 344 28.94 -4.37 22.93
CA GLY A 344 29.25 -3.33 21.97
C GLY A 344 28.30 -2.13 22.06
N ARG A 345 28.44 -1.21 21.09
CA ARG A 345 27.59 -0.02 20.96
C ARG A 345 26.99 0.04 19.57
N ILE A 346 25.70 0.30 19.50
CA ILE A 346 24.99 0.63 18.26
C ILE A 346 24.25 1.95 18.50
N GLY A 347 24.57 2.97 17.74
CA GLY A 347 24.01 4.30 17.91
C GLY A 347 24.20 4.86 19.33
N GLY A 348 23.12 5.29 19.96
CA GLY A 348 23.11 5.80 21.33
C GLY A 348 23.16 4.73 22.40
N HIS A 349 22.95 3.45 22.08
CA HIS A 349 22.85 2.36 23.05
C HIS A 349 24.13 1.54 23.17
N VAL A 350 24.47 1.18 24.39
CA VAL A 350 25.45 0.15 24.73
C VAL A 350 24.70 -1.13 25.07
N PHE A 351 25.01 -2.20 24.37
CA PHE A 351 24.45 -3.53 24.59
C PHE A 351 25.40 -4.40 25.40
N TYR A 352 24.87 -5.19 26.34
CA TYR A 352 25.70 -5.93 27.28
C TYR A 352 25.04 -7.22 27.77
N TYR A 353 25.92 -8.13 28.22
CA TYR A 353 25.54 -9.42 28.79
C TYR A 353 24.96 -9.25 30.20
N ALA A 354 24.46 -10.34 30.78
CA ALA A 354 24.09 -10.33 32.20
C ALA A 354 25.26 -9.91 33.09
N PRO A 355 25.01 -9.18 34.18
CA PRO A 355 26.02 -8.76 35.15
C PRO A 355 26.81 -9.90 35.76
#